data_24a2d7d2c101c0f824bdb1f0d8cd47c6
#
_entry.id   24a2d7d2c101c0f824bdb1f0d8cd47c6
#
_cell.length_a   1.000
_cell.length_b   1.000
_cell.length_c   1.000
_cell.angle_alpha   90.00
_cell.angle_beta   90.00
_cell.angle_gamma   90.00
#
_symmetry.space_group_name_H-M   'P 1'
#
loop_
_entity.id
_entity.type
_entity.pdbx_description
1 polymer ?
#
loop_
_entity_poly.entity_id
_entity_poly.type
_entity_poly.pdbx_seq_one_letter_code
_entity_poly.pdbx_strand_id
1 'polypeptide(L)'
;MKFISLLPTEANNNYQGLKFALWFFYLYLTLVAFRSFTHMFAQDAGLNSIASIIIFPEVNNLNPNTVIYLIGSLWGGSQIVVLFISIIILIKYKSLLSLAWLVFVFDNILRIITMTIHNLDQDYLTSTAPGGLVG
;
A
#
# COMPACT_ATOMS: atom_id res chain seq x y z
N MET A 1 33.03 -1.17 9.57
CA MET A 1 31.62 -0.97 9.19
C MET A 1 30.82 -2.12 9.81
N LYS A 2 30.00 -1.89 10.84
CA LYS A 2 29.09 -2.94 11.35
C LYS A 2 28.01 -3.14 10.29
N PHE A 3 27.96 -4.31 9.66
CA PHE A 3 26.85 -4.66 8.80
C PHE A 3 25.58 -4.64 9.66
N ILE A 4 24.67 -3.73 9.34
CA ILE A 4 23.33 -3.70 9.94
C ILE A 4 22.67 -5.02 9.53
N SER A 5 22.47 -5.90 10.49
CA SER A 5 21.78 -7.17 10.22
C SER A 5 20.34 -6.85 9.83
N LEU A 6 19.91 -7.32 8.65
CA LEU A 6 18.52 -7.20 8.20
C LEU A 6 17.56 -7.88 9.19
N LEU A 7 18.03 -8.96 9.80
CA LEU A 7 17.31 -9.72 10.82
C LEU A 7 18.17 -9.72 12.07
N PRO A 8 17.84 -8.95 13.10
CA PRO A 8 18.56 -8.97 14.36
C PRO A 8 18.33 -10.29 15.10
N THR A 9 19.29 -10.69 15.89
CA THR A 9 19.19 -11.91 16.74
C THR A 9 18.13 -11.78 17.82
N GLU A 10 17.82 -10.54 18.23
CA GLU A 10 16.82 -10.23 19.24
C GLU A 10 15.92 -9.10 18.78
N ALA A 11 14.61 -9.29 18.91
CA ALA A 11 13.62 -8.26 18.67
C ALA A 11 13.53 -7.35 19.91
N ASN A 12 13.99 -6.10 19.78
CA ASN A 12 13.97 -5.10 20.85
C ASN A 12 13.71 -3.69 20.30
N ASN A 13 13.61 -2.70 21.20
CA ASN A 13 13.32 -1.33 20.79
C ASN A 13 14.59 -0.47 20.55
N ASN A 14 15.76 -1.08 20.49
CA ASN A 14 17.02 -0.40 20.23
C ASN A 14 17.30 -0.29 18.73
N TYR A 15 17.01 0.86 18.15
CA TYR A 15 17.26 1.12 16.73
C TYR A 15 18.73 1.50 16.50
N GLN A 16 19.45 0.70 15.75
CA GLN A 16 20.87 0.93 15.40
C GLN A 16 21.08 1.41 13.95
N GLY A 17 19.99 1.64 13.21
CA GLY A 17 20.04 2.10 11.82
C GLY A 17 20.20 3.62 11.69
N LEU A 18 20.10 4.08 10.45
CA LEU A 18 20.17 5.52 10.12
C LEU A 18 18.92 6.24 10.63
N LYS A 19 19.10 7.30 11.41
CA LYS A 19 17.99 8.13 11.91
C LYS A 19 17.09 8.66 10.78
N PHE A 20 17.68 8.98 9.63
CA PHE A 20 16.93 9.39 8.44
C PHE A 20 15.95 8.30 7.98
N ALA A 21 16.37 7.03 7.95
CA ALA A 21 15.51 5.92 7.55
C ALA A 21 14.32 5.73 8.52
N LEU A 22 14.53 6.00 9.81
CA LEU A 22 13.46 5.99 10.81
C LEU A 22 12.43 7.10 10.54
N TRP A 23 12.89 8.35 10.32
CA TRP A 23 11.99 9.46 10.03
C TRP A 23 11.23 9.28 8.72
N PHE A 24 11.92 8.79 7.69
CA PHE A 24 11.29 8.48 6.42
C PHE A 24 10.23 7.37 6.57
N PHE A 25 10.45 6.40 7.48
CA PHE A 25 9.48 5.36 7.77
C PHE A 25 8.20 5.93 8.42
N TYR A 26 8.31 6.89 9.32
CA TYR A 26 7.13 7.58 9.87
C TYR A 26 6.30 8.25 8.78
N LEU A 27 6.97 9.00 7.90
CA LEU A 27 6.29 9.65 6.78
C LEU A 27 5.62 8.62 5.85
N TYR A 28 6.36 7.57 5.51
CA TYR A 28 5.85 6.50 4.65
C TYR A 28 4.63 5.80 5.26
N LEU A 29 4.66 5.46 6.55
CA LEU A 29 3.51 4.86 7.24
C LEU A 29 2.29 5.78 7.25
N THR A 30 2.47 7.09 7.33
CA THR A 30 1.37 8.05 7.25
C THR A 30 0.69 7.99 5.88
N LEU A 31 1.48 7.93 4.81
CA LEU A 31 0.95 7.76 3.45
C LEU A 31 0.26 6.42 3.25
N VAL A 32 0.87 5.33 3.75
CA VAL A 32 0.26 3.99 3.73
C VAL A 32 -1.05 3.97 4.49
N ALA A 33 -1.11 4.61 5.67
CA ALA A 33 -2.33 4.72 6.46
C ALA A 33 -3.44 5.44 5.66
N PHE A 34 -3.16 6.64 5.15
CA PHE A 34 -4.11 7.39 4.34
C PHE A 34 -4.66 6.54 3.19
N ARG A 35 -3.78 5.92 2.40
CA ARG A 35 -4.16 5.09 1.27
C ARG A 35 -4.99 3.88 1.68
N SER A 36 -4.56 3.15 2.72
CA SER A 36 -5.24 1.94 3.19
C SER A 36 -6.65 2.22 3.71
N PHE A 37 -6.79 3.29 4.49
CA PHE A 37 -8.11 3.71 4.99
C PHE A 37 -9.02 4.20 3.85
N THR A 38 -8.47 4.92 2.87
CA THR A 38 -9.26 5.34 1.70
C THR A 38 -9.75 4.12 0.93
N HIS A 39 -8.87 3.16 0.62
CA HIS A 39 -9.28 1.95 -0.10
C HIS A 39 -10.32 1.13 0.67
N MET A 40 -10.22 1.04 1.99
CA MET A 40 -11.16 0.24 2.77
C MET A 40 -12.52 0.92 2.96
N PHE A 41 -12.55 2.25 3.16
CA PHE A 41 -13.75 2.92 3.66
C PHE A 41 -14.39 3.90 2.67
N ALA A 42 -13.71 4.34 1.60
CA ALA A 42 -14.33 5.16 0.58
C ALA A 42 -15.38 4.37 -0.20
N GLN A 43 -16.46 5.03 -0.62
CA GLN A 43 -17.56 4.39 -1.35
C GLN A 43 -17.12 3.74 -2.67
N ASP A 44 -16.15 4.34 -3.34
CA ASP A 44 -15.54 3.87 -4.58
C ASP A 44 -14.26 3.06 -4.35
N ALA A 45 -13.97 2.74 -3.10
CA ALA A 45 -12.69 2.16 -2.67
C ALA A 45 -11.46 2.96 -3.15
N GLY A 46 -11.60 4.27 -3.41
CA GLY A 46 -10.55 5.12 -3.96
C GLY A 46 -10.18 4.82 -5.43
N LEU A 47 -10.93 3.96 -6.10
CA LEU A 47 -10.58 3.52 -7.46
C LEU A 47 -10.94 4.57 -8.51
N ASN A 48 -12.07 5.24 -8.38
CA ASN A 48 -12.42 6.34 -9.28
C ASN A 48 -11.79 7.66 -8.83
N SER A 49 -11.83 7.95 -7.52
CA SER A 49 -11.41 9.25 -6.98
C SER A 49 -9.88 9.43 -6.93
N ILE A 50 -9.11 8.37 -6.69
CA ILE A 50 -7.64 8.43 -6.55
C ILE A 50 -6.94 7.70 -7.69
N ALA A 51 -7.33 6.45 -8.00
CA ALA A 51 -6.70 5.66 -9.04
C ALA A 51 -7.19 6.01 -10.45
N SER A 52 -8.22 6.86 -10.57
CA SER A 52 -8.71 7.40 -11.85
C SER A 52 -9.28 6.37 -12.81
N ILE A 53 -9.74 5.24 -12.29
CA ILE A 53 -10.46 4.24 -13.06
C ILE A 53 -11.83 4.81 -13.43
N ILE A 54 -12.28 4.58 -14.66
CA ILE A 54 -13.60 4.99 -15.13
C ILE A 54 -14.72 4.31 -14.32
N ILE A 55 -15.89 4.94 -14.26
CA ILE A 55 -17.10 4.29 -13.75
C ILE A 55 -17.68 3.46 -14.89
N PHE A 56 -17.77 2.15 -14.70
CA PHE A 56 -18.34 1.26 -15.71
C PHE A 56 -19.86 1.42 -15.78
N PRO A 57 -20.44 1.43 -17.00
CA PRO A 57 -21.88 1.48 -17.16
C PRO A 57 -22.56 0.19 -16.66
N GLU A 58 -23.80 0.33 -16.21
CA GLU A 58 -24.62 -0.83 -15.86
C GLU A 58 -24.94 -1.69 -17.09
N VAL A 59 -24.86 -3.00 -16.94
CA VAL A 59 -25.18 -3.96 -17.97
C VAL A 59 -26.23 -4.95 -17.43
N ASN A 60 -27.37 -5.04 -18.11
CA ASN A 60 -28.48 -5.93 -17.71
C ASN A 60 -28.95 -5.70 -16.25
N ASN A 61 -29.06 -4.45 -15.82
CA ASN A 61 -29.41 -4.05 -14.44
C ASN A 61 -28.36 -4.51 -13.38
N LEU A 62 -27.16 -4.85 -13.79
CA LEU A 62 -26.05 -5.17 -12.90
C LEU A 62 -25.01 -4.05 -12.97
N ASN A 63 -24.58 -3.57 -11.78
CA ASN A 63 -23.55 -2.57 -11.66
C ASN A 63 -22.20 -3.27 -11.40
N PRO A 64 -21.28 -3.34 -12.38
CA PRO A 64 -19.99 -3.99 -12.24
C PRO A 64 -19.08 -3.29 -11.22
N ASN A 65 -19.29 -1.99 -10.98
CA ASN A 65 -18.50 -1.22 -10.02
C ASN A 65 -18.64 -1.77 -8.59
N THR A 66 -19.78 -2.34 -8.24
CA THR A 66 -19.99 -2.95 -6.91
C THR A 66 -18.96 -4.05 -6.61
N VAL A 67 -18.67 -4.90 -7.58
CA VAL A 67 -17.66 -5.97 -7.43
C VAL A 67 -16.26 -5.39 -7.40
N ILE A 68 -15.97 -4.42 -8.25
CA ILE A 68 -14.68 -3.73 -8.33
C ILE A 68 -14.37 -3.04 -7.00
N TYR A 69 -15.34 -2.30 -6.44
CA TYR A 69 -15.17 -1.61 -5.16
C TYR A 69 -15.01 -2.59 -3.99
N LEU A 70 -15.73 -3.72 -4.01
CA LEU A 70 -15.55 -4.77 -3.01
C LEU A 70 -14.11 -5.30 -3.02
N ILE A 71 -13.57 -5.62 -4.20
CA ILE A 71 -12.18 -6.11 -4.34
C ILE A 71 -11.19 -5.04 -3.87
N GLY A 72 -11.39 -3.78 -4.27
CA GLY A 72 -10.58 -2.64 -3.82
C GLY A 72 -10.60 -2.48 -2.29
N SER A 73 -11.78 -2.61 -1.67
CA SER A 73 -11.91 -2.51 -0.21
C SER A 73 -11.26 -3.69 0.53
N LEU A 74 -11.36 -4.91 0.01
CA LEU A 74 -10.66 -6.07 0.56
C LEU A 74 -9.14 -5.89 0.49
N TRP A 75 -8.65 -5.33 -0.61
CA TRP A 75 -7.23 -4.97 -0.73
C TRP A 75 -6.82 -3.89 0.29
N GLY A 76 -7.64 -2.85 0.48
CA GLY A 76 -7.46 -1.85 1.54
C GLY A 76 -7.38 -2.47 2.92
N GLY A 77 -8.26 -3.41 3.23
CA GLY A 77 -8.26 -4.16 4.48
C GLY A 77 -6.96 -4.94 4.72
N SER A 78 -6.44 -5.62 3.69
CA SER A 78 -5.17 -6.34 3.80
C SER A 78 -3.98 -5.40 4.07
N GLN A 79 -3.99 -4.20 3.49
CA GLN A 79 -2.97 -3.18 3.76
C GLN A 79 -3.03 -2.65 5.19
N ILE A 80 -4.23 -2.53 5.78
CA ILE A 80 -4.38 -2.14 7.20
C ILE A 80 -3.73 -3.17 8.13
N VAL A 81 -3.78 -4.45 7.81
CA VAL A 81 -3.08 -5.48 8.59
C VAL A 81 -1.56 -5.25 8.56
N VAL A 82 -0.99 -5.01 7.39
CA VAL A 82 0.46 -4.71 7.25
C VAL A 82 0.82 -3.41 7.98
N LEU A 83 -0.01 -2.39 7.87
CA LEU A 83 0.14 -1.13 8.59
C LEU A 83 0.15 -1.35 10.11
N PHE A 84 -0.79 -2.14 10.64
CA PHE A 84 -0.88 -2.44 12.06
C PHE A 84 0.37 -3.14 12.59
N ILE A 85 0.85 -4.16 11.87
CA ILE A 85 2.11 -4.84 12.21
C ILE A 85 3.29 -3.86 12.18
N SER A 86 3.35 -2.98 11.17
CA SER A 86 4.42 -1.99 11.03
C SER A 86 4.41 -0.95 12.17
N ILE A 87 3.24 -0.56 12.65
CA ILE A 87 3.09 0.30 13.83
C ILE A 87 3.60 -0.40 15.09
N ILE A 88 3.30 -1.67 15.29
CA ILE A 88 3.83 -2.45 16.41
C ILE A 88 5.37 -2.51 16.35
N ILE A 89 5.93 -2.78 15.18
CA ILE A 89 7.39 -2.76 14.96
C ILE A 89 7.95 -1.40 15.35
N LEU A 90 7.34 -0.31 14.89
CA LEU A 90 7.80 1.05 15.15
C LEU A 90 7.75 1.43 16.63
N ILE A 91 6.77 0.94 17.38
CA ILE A 91 6.60 1.27 18.80
C ILE A 91 7.43 0.36 19.71
N LYS A 92 7.46 -0.95 19.44
CA LYS A 92 7.97 -1.96 20.36
C LYS A 92 9.26 -2.66 19.88
N TYR A 93 9.49 -2.73 18.56
CA TYR A 93 10.52 -3.58 17.98
C TYR A 93 11.31 -2.85 16.89
N LYS A 94 11.81 -1.65 17.19
CA LYS A 94 12.54 -0.82 16.20
C LYS A 94 13.75 -1.50 15.58
N SER A 95 14.32 -2.52 16.25
CA SER A 95 15.38 -3.35 15.68
C SER A 95 14.91 -4.11 14.41
N LEU A 96 13.59 -4.35 14.24
CA LEU A 96 12.99 -4.98 13.06
C LEU A 96 12.61 -3.99 11.95
N LEU A 97 12.99 -2.72 12.05
CA LEU A 97 12.62 -1.72 11.05
C LEU A 97 13.12 -2.08 9.64
N SER A 98 14.30 -2.70 9.53
CA SER A 98 14.83 -3.16 8.25
C SER A 98 13.96 -4.24 7.62
N LEU A 99 13.39 -5.14 8.44
CA LEU A 99 12.42 -6.15 7.98
C LEU A 99 11.12 -5.50 7.50
N ALA A 100 10.61 -4.50 8.23
CA ALA A 100 9.42 -3.77 7.80
C ALA A 100 9.65 -3.08 6.45
N TRP A 101 10.80 -2.44 6.23
CA TRP A 101 11.18 -1.88 4.93
C TRP A 101 11.24 -2.95 3.84
N LEU A 102 11.82 -4.10 4.12
CA LEU A 102 11.89 -5.21 3.16
C LEU A 102 10.49 -5.67 2.74
N VAL A 103 9.53 -5.77 3.68
CA VAL A 103 8.14 -6.13 3.37
C VAL A 103 7.51 -5.11 2.41
N PHE A 104 7.69 -3.81 2.66
CA PHE A 104 7.14 -2.79 1.77
C PHE A 104 7.82 -2.76 0.39
N VAL A 105 9.13 -2.96 0.33
CA VAL A 105 9.84 -3.08 -0.95
C VAL A 105 9.32 -4.28 -1.75
N PHE A 106 9.13 -5.42 -1.08
CA PHE A 106 8.58 -6.62 -1.72
C PHE A 106 7.14 -6.43 -2.18
N ASP A 107 6.28 -5.79 -1.37
CA ASP A 107 4.91 -5.44 -1.77
C ASP A 107 4.91 -4.56 -3.03
N ASN A 108 5.77 -3.54 -3.10
CA ASN A 108 5.87 -2.70 -4.29
C ASN A 108 6.39 -3.46 -5.52
N ILE A 109 7.35 -4.38 -5.36
CA ILE A 109 7.82 -5.23 -6.46
C ILE A 109 6.67 -6.09 -6.98
N LEU A 110 5.90 -6.73 -6.09
CA LEU A 110 4.74 -7.54 -6.50
C LEU A 110 3.68 -6.71 -7.23
N ARG A 111 3.45 -5.46 -6.83
CA ARG A 111 2.55 -4.54 -7.54
C ARG A 111 3.03 -4.28 -8.96
N ILE A 112 4.32 -3.96 -9.13
CA ILE A 112 4.91 -3.72 -10.46
C ILE A 112 4.73 -4.97 -11.33
N ILE A 113 5.02 -6.15 -10.80
CA ILE A 113 4.83 -7.42 -11.50
C ILE A 113 3.36 -7.61 -11.90
N THR A 114 2.43 -7.39 -10.97
CA THR A 114 1.00 -7.51 -11.23
C THR A 114 0.55 -6.55 -12.33
N MET A 115 0.97 -5.30 -12.28
CA MET A 115 0.63 -4.29 -13.31
C MET A 115 1.24 -4.65 -14.68
N THR A 116 2.38 -5.33 -14.70
CA THR A 116 3.00 -5.78 -15.96
C THR A 116 2.27 -6.97 -16.56
N ILE A 117 1.81 -7.91 -15.72
CA ILE A 117 1.08 -9.10 -16.15
C ILE A 117 -0.37 -8.76 -16.55
N HIS A 118 -1.00 -7.87 -15.76
CA HIS A 118 -2.39 -7.45 -15.92
C HIS A 118 -2.43 -5.97 -16.28
N ASN A 119 -1.85 -5.64 -17.42
CA ASN A 119 -1.82 -4.26 -17.89
C ASN A 119 -3.23 -3.73 -18.11
N LEU A 120 -3.55 -2.62 -17.46
CA LEU A 120 -4.81 -1.92 -17.66
C LEU A 120 -4.69 -1.04 -18.90
N ASP A 121 -5.60 -1.18 -19.85
CA ASP A 121 -5.66 -0.32 -21.03
C ASP A 121 -5.97 1.12 -20.63
N GLN A 122 -5.39 2.08 -21.33
CA GLN A 122 -5.57 3.50 -21.04
C GLN A 122 -7.03 3.97 -21.19
N ASP A 123 -7.82 3.25 -21.98
CA ASP A 123 -9.25 3.51 -22.13
C ASP A 123 -10.05 3.34 -20.81
N TYR A 124 -9.48 2.61 -19.84
CA TYR A 124 -10.05 2.44 -18.51
C TYR A 124 -9.62 3.53 -17.51
N LEU A 125 -8.85 4.51 -17.95
CA LEU A 125 -8.34 5.56 -17.08
C LEU A 125 -8.92 6.92 -17.50
N THR A 126 -9.34 7.72 -16.51
CA THR A 126 -9.70 9.11 -16.75
C THR A 126 -8.41 9.94 -16.86
N SER A 127 -8.30 10.78 -17.90
CA SER A 127 -7.08 11.50 -18.29
C SER A 127 -6.53 12.53 -17.27
N THR A 128 -7.13 12.67 -16.10
CA THR A 128 -6.92 13.84 -15.24
C THR A 128 -6.27 13.56 -13.89
N ALA A 129 -5.97 12.33 -13.52
CA ALA A 129 -5.48 12.11 -12.18
C ALA A 129 -4.04 11.57 -12.12
N PRO A 130 -3.23 12.10 -11.20
CA PRO A 130 -1.84 11.70 -11.02
C PRO A 130 -1.65 10.24 -10.57
N GLY A 131 -2.74 9.56 -10.14
CA GLY A 131 -2.71 8.17 -9.70
C GLY A 131 -2.71 7.13 -10.84
N GLY A 132 -3.17 7.47 -12.03
CA GLY A 132 -3.22 6.56 -13.19
C GLY A 132 -1.85 6.19 -13.78
N LEU A 133 -0.80 6.92 -13.41
CA LEU A 133 0.58 6.68 -13.85
C LEU A 133 1.46 6.02 -12.78
N VAL A 134 0.98 5.88 -11.54
CA VAL A 134 1.78 5.46 -10.38
C VAL A 134 1.00 4.52 -9.44
N GLY A 135 -0.13 4.03 -9.89
CA GLY A 135 -1.01 3.15 -9.12
C GLY A 135 -0.42 1.78 -8.81
#